data_1b80fe3fa25354e99350c7ebaf180c67
#
_entry.id   1b80fe3fa25354e99350c7ebaf180c67
#
_cell.length_a   1.000
_cell.length_b   1.000
_cell.length_c   1.000
_cell.angle_alpha   90.00
_cell.angle_beta   90.00
_cell.angle_gamma   90.00
#
_symmetry.space_group_name_H-M   'P 1'
#
loop_
_entity.id
_entity.type
_entity.pdbx_description
1 polymer ?
#
loop_
_entity_poly.entity_id
_entity_poly.type
_entity_poly.pdbx_seq_one_letter_code
_entity_poly.pdbx_strand_id
1 'polypeptide(L)'
;MPVPNFITELRSSVGHRPLWLPGVCAVIFDDAGRVLLGQRADNGLWAEIRGIPDPGEQPVAALKREALEEAALEIEVDEVFLIDASDLVTYPNGDQASYMNL
;
A
#
# COMPACT_ATOMS: atom_id res chain seq x y z
N MET A 1 2.19 1.64 8.16
CA MET A 1 0.81 1.64 7.64
C MET A 1 -0.02 0.71 8.50
N PRO A 2 -1.09 1.18 9.11
CA PRO A 2 -1.96 0.30 9.89
C PRO A 2 -2.66 -0.72 8.97
N VAL A 3 -2.92 -1.89 9.52
CA VAL A 3 -3.65 -2.93 8.78
C VAL A 3 -5.12 -2.51 8.64
N PRO A 4 -5.69 -2.51 7.43
CA PRO A 4 -7.10 -2.19 7.23
C PRO A 4 -8.03 -3.11 8.02
N ASN A 5 -9.14 -2.56 8.49
CA ASN A 5 -10.10 -3.31 9.29
C ASN A 5 -10.64 -4.56 8.60
N PHE A 6 -10.91 -4.50 7.29
CA PHE A 6 -11.44 -5.65 6.56
C PHE A 6 -10.44 -6.82 6.54
N ILE A 7 -9.13 -6.53 6.54
CA ILE A 7 -8.09 -7.57 6.62
C ILE A 7 -8.06 -8.16 8.02
N THR A 8 -8.15 -7.35 9.06
CA THR A 8 -8.22 -7.83 10.44
C THR A 8 -9.43 -8.76 10.64
N GLU A 9 -10.59 -8.38 10.12
CA GLU A 9 -11.79 -9.22 10.16
C GLU A 9 -11.61 -10.53 9.38
N LEU A 10 -11.03 -10.46 8.18
CA LEU A 10 -10.76 -11.64 7.38
C LEU A 10 -9.78 -12.58 8.08
N ARG A 11 -8.72 -12.03 8.69
CA ARG A 11 -7.72 -12.81 9.43
C ARG A 11 -8.32 -13.54 10.63
N SER A 12 -9.37 -13.03 11.23
CA SER A 12 -10.06 -13.72 12.32
C SER A 12 -10.66 -15.06 11.89
N SER A 13 -10.96 -15.21 10.60
CA SER A 13 -11.50 -16.45 10.01
C SER A 13 -10.44 -17.33 9.36
N VAL A 14 -9.42 -16.75 8.72
CA VAL A 14 -8.43 -17.49 7.92
C VAL A 14 -7.05 -17.59 8.58
N GLY A 15 -6.82 -16.86 9.67
CA GLY A 15 -5.52 -16.86 10.36
C GLY A 15 -4.39 -16.34 9.50
N HIS A 16 -3.25 -17.03 9.51
CA HIS A 16 -2.03 -16.64 8.78
C HIS A 16 -1.96 -17.16 7.35
N ARG A 17 -3.02 -17.74 6.83
CA ARG A 17 -3.02 -18.27 5.45
C ARG A 17 -2.67 -17.19 4.45
N PRO A 18 -1.98 -17.53 3.35
CA PRO A 18 -1.70 -16.59 2.28
C PRO A 18 -2.98 -15.95 1.72
N LEU A 19 -2.99 -14.63 1.59
CA LEU A 19 -4.07 -13.87 0.97
C LEU A 19 -3.60 -13.26 -0.34
N TRP A 20 -4.54 -13.13 -1.27
CA TRP A 20 -4.35 -12.38 -2.51
C TRP A 20 -5.08 -11.04 -2.36
N LEU A 21 -4.33 -9.95 -2.36
CA LEU A 21 -4.85 -8.62 -2.02
C LEU A 21 -4.54 -7.60 -3.11
N PRO A 22 -5.39 -6.59 -3.29
CA PRO A 22 -5.01 -5.43 -4.09
C PRO A 22 -4.01 -4.57 -3.32
N GLY A 23 -3.11 -3.93 -4.05
CA GLY A 23 -2.19 -2.94 -3.50
C GLY A 23 -2.12 -1.74 -4.42
N VAL A 24 -1.86 -0.57 -3.86
CA VAL A 24 -1.59 0.65 -4.61
C VAL A 24 -0.24 1.21 -4.18
N CYS A 25 0.46 1.80 -5.14
CA CYS A 25 1.79 2.38 -4.94
C CYS A 25 1.88 3.66 -5.75
N ALA A 26 2.33 4.74 -5.13
CA ALA A 26 2.51 6.02 -5.81
C ALA A 26 3.98 6.39 -5.89
N VAL A 27 4.44 6.71 -7.08
CA VAL A 27 5.70 7.42 -7.30
C VAL A 27 5.35 8.90 -7.40
N ILE A 28 5.71 9.66 -6.38
CA ILE A 28 5.29 11.06 -6.23
C ILE A 28 6.49 11.95 -6.50
N PHE A 29 6.33 12.88 -7.45
CA PHE A 29 7.35 13.87 -7.81
C PHE A 29 6.95 15.25 -7.32
N ASP A 30 7.94 16.04 -6.90
CA ASP A 30 7.75 17.46 -6.71
C ASP A 30 8.05 18.23 -8.00
N ASP A 31 7.90 19.57 -7.97
CA ASP A 31 8.13 20.41 -9.15
C ASP A 31 9.60 20.41 -9.62
N ALA A 32 10.52 20.02 -8.76
CA ALA A 32 11.95 19.88 -9.09
C ALA A 32 12.32 18.47 -9.60
N GLY A 33 11.35 17.57 -9.72
CA GLY A 33 11.57 16.21 -10.18
C GLY A 33 12.12 15.25 -9.12
N ARG A 34 12.10 15.64 -7.84
CA ARG A 34 12.53 14.77 -6.75
C ARG A 34 11.41 13.81 -6.39
N VAL A 35 11.79 12.58 -6.01
CA VAL A 35 10.86 11.52 -5.61
C VAL A 35 10.68 11.52 -4.10
N LEU A 36 9.42 11.45 -3.64
CA LEU A 36 9.12 11.29 -2.23
C LEU A 36 9.32 9.84 -1.80
N LEU A 37 10.11 9.65 -0.75
CA LEU A 37 10.27 8.36 -0.07
C LEU A 37 9.94 8.52 1.41
N GLY A 38 9.27 7.51 1.97
CA GLY A 38 9.00 7.40 3.38
C GLY A 38 9.84 6.30 4.01
N GLN A 39 10.34 6.53 5.21
CA GLN A 39 11.05 5.50 5.94
C GLN A 39 10.05 4.61 6.69
N ARG A 40 10.13 3.31 6.45
CA ARG A 40 9.26 2.34 7.12
C ARG A 40 9.65 2.19 8.59
N ALA A 41 8.63 2.18 9.47
CA ALA A 41 8.85 2.00 10.90
C ALA A 41 9.24 0.55 11.26
N ASP A 42 8.80 -0.42 10.45
CA ASP A 42 9.00 -1.85 10.75
C ASP A 42 10.42 -2.36 10.44
N ASN A 43 11.06 -1.85 9.39
CA ASN A 43 12.38 -2.33 8.96
C ASN A 43 13.41 -1.22 8.69
N GLY A 44 13.03 0.05 8.84
CA GLY A 44 13.89 1.20 8.61
C GLY A 44 14.24 1.48 7.14
N LEU A 45 13.68 0.72 6.20
CA LEU A 45 13.94 0.90 4.78
C LEU A 45 13.11 2.05 4.20
N TRP A 46 13.66 2.71 3.18
CA TRP A 46 12.96 3.76 2.45
C TRP A 46 12.13 3.15 1.33
N ALA A 47 10.92 3.63 1.19
CA ALA A 47 9.98 3.15 0.18
C ALA A 47 9.06 4.27 -0.28
N GLU A 48 8.49 4.10 -1.47
CA GLU A 48 7.43 4.95 -1.99
C GLU A 48 6.14 4.78 -1.16
N ILE A 49 5.18 5.69 -1.32
CA ILE A 49 3.88 5.61 -0.64
C ILE A 49 3.12 4.39 -1.16
N ARG A 50 2.72 3.52 -0.26
CA ARG A 50 1.99 2.29 -0.56
C ARG A 50 0.77 2.14 0.34
N GLY A 51 -0.22 1.42 -0.15
CA GLY A 51 -1.38 1.10 0.66
C GLY A 51 -2.24 -0.01 0.08
N ILE A 52 -3.25 -0.36 0.83
CA ILE A 52 -4.26 -1.34 0.45
C ILE A 52 -5.59 -0.59 0.35
N PRO A 53 -6.25 -0.58 -0.83
CA PRO A 53 -7.57 0.03 -0.93
C PRO A 53 -8.56 -0.74 -0.08
N ASP A 54 -9.49 -0.01 0.54
CA ASP A 54 -10.61 -0.62 1.22
C ASP A 54 -11.61 -1.19 0.19
N PRO A 55 -12.44 -2.17 0.59
CA PRO A 55 -13.47 -2.68 -0.30
C PRO A 55 -14.37 -1.56 -0.84
N GLY A 56 -14.47 -1.47 -2.16
CA GLY A 56 -15.24 -0.43 -2.84
C GLY A 56 -14.51 0.90 -3.04
N GLU A 57 -13.34 1.08 -2.48
CA GLU A 57 -12.53 2.28 -2.67
C GLU A 57 -11.82 2.23 -4.02
N GLN A 58 -11.89 3.33 -4.78
CA GLN A 58 -11.17 3.42 -6.05
C GLN A 58 -9.66 3.57 -5.82
N PRO A 59 -8.81 3.01 -6.71
CA PRO A 59 -7.35 3.10 -6.55
C PRO A 59 -6.82 4.53 -6.41
N VAL A 60 -7.35 5.48 -7.18
CA VAL A 60 -6.96 6.90 -7.08
C VAL A 60 -7.31 7.47 -5.71
N ALA A 61 -8.50 7.17 -5.20
CA ALA A 61 -8.91 7.63 -3.88
C ALA A 61 -8.05 7.01 -2.79
N ALA A 62 -7.70 5.74 -2.91
CA ALA A 62 -6.80 5.06 -1.98
C ALA A 62 -5.42 5.71 -1.95
N LEU A 63 -4.84 6.03 -3.09
CA LEU A 63 -3.53 6.70 -3.17
C LEU A 63 -3.56 8.09 -2.54
N LYS A 64 -4.61 8.87 -2.79
CA LYS A 64 -4.77 10.20 -2.18
C LYS A 64 -4.89 10.11 -0.67
N ARG A 65 -5.66 9.14 -0.19
CA ARG A 65 -5.81 8.88 1.25
C ARG A 65 -4.48 8.49 1.90
N GLU A 66 -3.76 7.54 1.30
CA GLU A 66 -2.46 7.08 1.83
C GLU A 66 -1.41 8.20 1.83
N ALA A 67 -1.35 9.03 0.79
CA ALA A 67 -0.44 10.18 0.76
C ALA A 67 -0.75 11.19 1.86
N LEU A 68 -2.02 11.44 2.13
CA LEU A 68 -2.44 12.33 3.20
C LEU A 68 -2.11 11.75 4.59
N GLU A 69 -2.40 10.46 4.80
CA GLU A 69 -2.16 9.79 6.08
C GLU A 69 -0.66 9.63 6.37
N GLU A 70 0.14 9.23 5.39
CA GLU A 70 1.55 8.89 5.60
C GLU A 70 2.48 10.09 5.48
N ALA A 71 2.15 11.09 4.66
CA ALA A 71 3.03 12.21 4.35
C ALA A 71 2.37 13.59 4.51
N ALA A 72 1.10 13.65 4.91
CA ALA A 72 0.31 14.89 5.01
C ALA A 72 0.30 15.70 3.70
N LEU A 73 0.31 15.02 2.55
CA LEU A 73 0.33 15.63 1.24
C LEU A 73 -0.96 15.41 0.49
N GLU A 74 -1.43 16.46 -0.19
CA GLU A 74 -2.43 16.35 -1.25
C GLU A 74 -1.70 16.13 -2.56
N ILE A 75 -2.10 15.09 -3.30
CA ILE A 75 -1.48 14.72 -4.57
C ILE A 75 -2.50 14.71 -5.70
N GLU A 76 -2.00 14.90 -6.93
CA GLU A 76 -2.75 14.60 -8.14
C GLU A 76 -2.23 13.30 -8.73
N VAL A 77 -3.14 12.45 -9.21
CA VAL A 77 -2.80 11.17 -9.82
C VAL A 77 -2.98 11.28 -11.33
N ASP A 78 -1.89 11.10 -12.08
CA ASP A 78 -1.91 11.24 -13.52
C ASP A 78 -2.34 9.95 -14.21
N GLU A 79 -1.58 8.87 -14.02
CA GLU A 79 -1.82 7.63 -14.74
C GLU A 79 -1.30 6.41 -13.98
N VAL A 80 -1.82 5.24 -14.32
CA VAL A 80 -1.25 3.95 -13.93
C VAL A 80 -0.18 3.58 -14.96
N PHE A 81 1.06 3.42 -14.51
CA PHE A 81 2.17 3.06 -15.42
C PHE A 81 2.70 1.65 -15.22
N LEU A 82 2.29 0.97 -14.15
CA LEU A 82 2.71 -0.39 -13.85
C LEU A 82 1.59 -1.15 -13.16
N ILE A 83 1.37 -2.37 -13.59
CA ILE A 83 0.52 -3.35 -12.92
C ILE A 83 1.35 -4.63 -12.81
N ASP A 84 1.59 -5.11 -11.59
CA ASP A 84 2.35 -6.33 -11.40
C ASP A 84 1.80 -7.16 -10.22
N ALA A 85 2.27 -8.39 -10.12
CA ALA A 85 1.97 -9.27 -9.00
C ALA A 85 3.24 -9.42 -8.15
N SER A 86 3.09 -9.29 -6.84
CA SER A 86 4.21 -9.52 -5.93
C SER A 86 4.40 -11.00 -5.64
N ASP A 87 5.62 -11.38 -5.24
CA ASP A 87 5.86 -12.65 -4.59
C ASP A 87 5.16 -12.70 -3.22
N LEU A 88 5.06 -13.89 -2.65
CA LEU A 88 4.52 -14.07 -1.32
C LEU A 88 5.41 -13.36 -0.29
N VAL A 89 4.78 -12.50 0.51
CA VAL A 89 5.42 -11.78 1.61
C VAL A 89 4.98 -12.42 2.92
N THR A 90 5.93 -12.71 3.79
CA THR A 90 5.65 -13.17 5.16
C THR A 90 6.00 -12.06 6.13
N TYR A 91 5.03 -11.66 6.95
CA TYR A 91 5.21 -10.59 7.94
C TYR A 91 5.69 -11.15 9.28
N PRO A 92 6.27 -10.31 10.15
CA PRO A 92 6.78 -10.76 11.45
C PRO A 92 5.75 -11.48 12.34
N ASN A 93 4.46 -11.15 12.21
CA ASN A 93 3.39 -11.82 12.98
C ASN A 93 2.96 -13.16 12.38
N GLY A 94 3.57 -13.60 11.28
CA GLY A 94 3.23 -14.84 10.59
C GLY A 94 2.19 -14.72 9.49
N ASP A 95 1.58 -13.55 9.31
CA ASP A 95 0.65 -13.30 8.20
C ASP A 95 1.37 -13.39 6.87
N GLN A 96 0.70 -13.90 5.85
CA GLN A 96 1.23 -14.04 4.52
C GLN A 96 0.27 -13.42 3.50
N ALA A 97 0.83 -12.74 2.50
CA ALA A 97 0.06 -12.16 1.42
C ALA A 97 0.89 -12.01 0.16
N SER A 98 0.22 -12.02 -0.98
CA SER A 98 0.75 -11.51 -2.23
C SER A 98 -0.24 -10.47 -2.79
N TYR A 99 0.25 -9.58 -3.64
CA TYR A 99 -0.50 -8.41 -4.05
C TYR A 99 -0.56 -8.27 -5.56
N MET A 100 -1.72 -7.85 -6.06
CA MET A 100 -1.84 -7.22 -7.37
C MET A 100 -1.63 -5.72 -7.15
N ASN A 101 -0.50 -5.20 -7.57
CA ASN A 101 -0.12 -3.80 -7.36
C ASN A 101 -0.46 -2.92 -8.58
N LEU A 102 -1.01 -1.76 -8.29
CA LEU A 102 -1.22 -0.71 -9.27
C LEU A 102 -0.36 0.50 -8.94
#